data_b6fde864b652d777a6a9c18a14ef65d4
#
_entry.id   b6fde864b652d777a6a9c18a14ef65d4
#
_cell.length_a   1.000
_cell.length_b   1.000
_cell.length_c   1.000
_cell.angle_alpha   90.00
_cell.angle_beta   90.00
_cell.angle_gamma   90.00
#
_symmetry.space_group_name_H-M   'P 1'
#
loop_
_entity.id
_entity.type
_entity.pdbx_description
1 polymer ?
#
loop_
_entity_poly.entity_id
_entity_poly.type
_entity_poly.pdbx_seq_one_letter_code
_entity_poly.pdbx_strand_id
1 'polypeptide(L)'
;MQFKDQLDFVSQHIKKNKLRVFMTILAATMGTAFLIILASVGFGIQDTLKKEILDNRLVTQIEVYGADLNTDKADKMKKLDHVKAVVLRQEVNASQETTLDKYTSPSGLLVSDFEEEKKAGFALEKGRLPNGKYEVVVGHDFAKNLMNEEEVEKFQNQQQGKESNEEEQAELELPHYKGDLLGKEITYEIGSYETNESYKEPIKLTIVGIAKAPAKDFILDGKLYADASLIPELDAIYDRHKAEESEESLFYSNLNVYADELQNVKGITTSLKDDGYSVYSISEELEQIDVFFLALKAGLIFIGTIAILISSIGIFNTMTMAVTERTREIGVMKALGAKPKLIQRLFLLESAWIGIIGTVIAVILSYAISILANYILPLIVGAALGEEDFNELNVTFSIIPWQLVVIASAISIGVAMISGWRPARKATQIDVIDALRREL
;
A
#
# COMPACT_ATOMS: atom_id res chain seq x y z
N MET A 1 20.47 49.09 -16.27
CA MET A 1 21.06 47.92 -15.61
C MET A 1 20.55 46.65 -16.28
N GLN A 2 21.46 45.88 -16.87
CA GLN A 2 21.08 44.55 -17.44
C GLN A 2 20.77 43.56 -16.33
N PHE A 3 20.06 42.48 -16.65
CA PHE A 3 19.69 41.49 -15.62
C PHE A 3 20.90 40.87 -14.89
N LYS A 4 21.99 40.68 -15.61
CA LYS A 4 23.26 40.20 -15.05
C LYS A 4 23.83 41.15 -13.98
N ASP A 5 23.82 42.46 -14.24
CA ASP A 5 24.26 43.46 -13.28
C ASP A 5 23.41 43.47 -11.99
N GLN A 6 22.09 43.16 -12.14
CA GLN A 6 21.19 43.07 -10.98
C GLN A 6 21.52 41.85 -10.11
N LEU A 7 21.87 40.72 -10.71
CA LEU A 7 22.31 39.52 -9.97
C LEU A 7 23.64 39.72 -9.28
N ASP A 8 24.61 40.36 -9.96
CA ASP A 8 25.91 40.67 -9.37
C ASP A 8 25.78 41.65 -8.19
N PHE A 9 24.90 42.64 -8.31
CA PHE A 9 24.58 43.56 -7.22
C PHE A 9 24.01 42.81 -6.00
N VAL A 10 23.02 41.94 -6.20
CA VAL A 10 22.42 41.12 -5.13
C VAL A 10 23.46 40.20 -4.48
N SER A 11 24.30 39.54 -5.27
CA SER A 11 25.35 38.65 -4.77
C SER A 11 26.36 39.35 -3.87
N GLN A 12 26.81 40.58 -4.26
CA GLN A 12 27.73 41.37 -3.45
C GLN A 12 27.11 41.76 -2.09
N HIS A 13 25.82 42.09 -2.07
CA HIS A 13 25.15 42.50 -0.83
C HIS A 13 24.91 41.32 0.12
N ILE A 14 24.62 40.13 -0.40
CA ILE A 14 24.52 38.89 0.37
C ILE A 14 25.85 38.60 1.09
N LYS A 15 27.00 38.84 0.41
CA LYS A 15 28.34 38.62 0.99
C LYS A 15 28.71 39.63 2.07
N LYS A 16 28.13 40.82 2.09
CA LYS A 16 28.46 41.90 3.05
C LYS A 16 27.87 41.63 4.44
N ASN A 17 26.69 41.00 4.56
CA ASN A 17 25.95 40.73 5.81
C ASN A 17 25.76 39.23 6.07
N LYS A 18 26.86 38.47 6.08
CA LYS A 18 26.83 36.97 6.05
C LYS A 18 26.01 36.36 7.16
N LEU A 19 26.15 36.79 8.42
CA LEU A 19 25.44 36.17 9.55
C LEU A 19 23.92 36.32 9.46
N ARG A 20 23.44 37.51 9.10
CA ARG A 20 22.00 37.76 8.98
C ARG A 20 21.38 36.99 7.83
N VAL A 21 22.02 37.03 6.66
CA VAL A 21 21.56 36.30 5.49
C VAL A 21 21.58 34.80 5.78
N PHE A 22 22.62 34.29 6.46
CA PHE A 22 22.69 32.90 6.89
C PHE A 22 21.51 32.50 7.79
N MET A 23 21.20 33.30 8.82
CA MET A 23 20.05 33.03 9.71
C MET A 23 18.71 33.05 8.97
N THR A 24 18.58 33.92 7.97
CA THR A 24 17.37 34.00 7.15
C THR A 24 17.25 32.82 6.20
N ILE A 25 18.36 32.40 5.57
CA ILE A 25 18.41 31.21 4.74
C ILE A 25 18.09 29.96 5.60
N LEU A 26 18.69 29.88 6.80
CA LEU A 26 18.45 28.79 7.73
C LEU A 26 16.95 28.68 8.09
N ALA A 27 16.30 29.80 8.42
CA ALA A 27 14.89 29.84 8.70
C ALA A 27 14.04 29.36 7.49
N ALA A 28 14.35 29.85 6.28
CA ALA A 28 13.69 29.42 5.05
C ALA A 28 13.91 27.92 4.78
N THR A 29 15.14 27.44 5.00
CA THR A 29 15.50 26.02 4.88
C THR A 29 14.68 25.16 5.83
N MET A 30 14.60 25.54 7.12
CA MET A 30 13.85 24.76 8.13
C MET A 30 12.37 24.65 7.79
N GLY A 31 11.73 25.76 7.40
CA GLY A 31 10.31 25.75 7.02
C GLY A 31 10.04 24.88 5.80
N THR A 32 10.90 24.99 4.77
CA THR A 32 10.74 24.20 3.53
C THR A 32 11.06 22.72 3.75
N ALA A 33 12.12 22.42 4.49
CA ALA A 33 12.49 21.04 4.82
C ALA A 33 11.41 20.36 5.65
N PHE A 34 10.83 21.06 6.63
CA PHE A 34 9.75 20.54 7.44
C PHE A 34 8.51 20.17 6.58
N LEU A 35 8.13 21.02 5.61
CA LEU A 35 7.06 20.73 4.68
C LEU A 35 7.35 19.46 3.88
N ILE A 36 8.56 19.36 3.29
CA ILE A 36 8.95 18.23 2.44
C ILE A 36 8.96 16.94 3.26
N ILE A 37 9.58 16.95 4.45
CA ILE A 37 9.71 15.78 5.32
C ILE A 37 8.32 15.30 5.79
N LEU A 38 7.48 16.20 6.30
CA LEU A 38 6.12 15.81 6.73
C LEU A 38 5.32 15.18 5.59
N ALA A 39 5.30 15.84 4.43
CA ALA A 39 4.54 15.32 3.29
C ALA A 39 5.13 13.99 2.77
N SER A 40 6.47 13.81 2.80
CA SER A 40 7.13 12.60 2.32
C SER A 40 6.76 11.35 3.11
N VAL A 41 6.45 11.48 4.40
CA VAL A 41 5.94 10.39 5.24
C VAL A 41 4.58 9.90 4.71
N GLY A 42 3.67 10.82 4.37
CA GLY A 42 2.38 10.45 3.78
C GLY A 42 2.51 9.70 2.44
N PHE A 43 3.51 10.06 1.63
CA PHE A 43 3.79 9.34 0.37
C PHE A 43 4.44 7.97 0.63
N GLY A 44 5.34 7.85 1.60
CA GLY A 44 6.02 6.61 1.93
C GLY A 44 5.04 5.55 2.45
N ILE A 45 4.24 5.89 3.45
CA ILE A 45 3.24 4.97 4.03
C ILE A 45 2.21 4.55 2.97
N GLN A 46 1.74 5.49 2.14
CA GLN A 46 0.82 5.15 1.05
C GLN A 46 1.41 4.14 0.07
N ASP A 47 2.67 4.31 -0.33
CA ASP A 47 3.36 3.42 -1.26
C ASP A 47 3.52 2.01 -0.67
N THR A 48 3.89 1.93 0.61
CA THR A 48 4.01 0.66 1.33
C THR A 48 2.68 -0.08 1.38
N LEU A 49 1.59 0.59 1.80
CA LEU A 49 0.26 -0.04 1.86
C LEU A 49 -0.23 -0.48 0.47
N LYS A 50 0.00 0.34 -0.58
CA LYS A 50 -0.35 -0.07 -1.94
C LYS A 50 0.42 -1.29 -2.40
N LYS A 51 1.73 -1.34 -2.15
CA LYS A 51 2.55 -2.50 -2.51
C LYS A 51 2.07 -3.75 -1.77
N GLU A 52 1.82 -3.65 -0.48
CA GLU A 52 1.32 -4.76 0.32
C GLU A 52 0.00 -5.31 -0.22
N ILE A 53 -0.92 -4.45 -0.63
CA ILE A 53 -2.20 -4.88 -1.22
C ILE A 53 -1.98 -5.54 -2.58
N LEU A 54 -1.13 -4.95 -3.43
CA LEU A 54 -0.87 -5.46 -4.77
C LEU A 54 -0.10 -6.79 -4.75
N ASP A 55 0.78 -7.00 -3.78
CA ASP A 55 1.54 -8.24 -3.64
C ASP A 55 0.70 -9.40 -3.09
N ASN A 56 -0.39 -9.09 -2.38
CA ASN A 56 -1.17 -10.09 -1.64
C ASN A 56 -2.34 -10.70 -2.37
N ARG A 57 -2.78 -10.16 -3.50
CA ARG A 57 -3.99 -10.59 -4.20
C ARG A 57 -3.82 -10.57 -5.72
N LEU A 58 -4.64 -11.36 -6.41
CA LEU A 58 -4.79 -11.25 -7.85
C LEU A 58 -5.45 -9.91 -8.17
N VAL A 59 -4.64 -8.95 -8.54
CA VAL A 59 -5.03 -7.53 -8.72
C VAL A 59 -6.14 -7.31 -9.75
N THR A 60 -6.41 -8.32 -10.59
CA THR A 60 -7.48 -8.29 -11.58
C THR A 60 -8.76 -9.00 -11.13
N GLN A 61 -8.78 -9.54 -9.89
CA GLN A 61 -9.93 -10.26 -9.34
C GLN A 61 -10.98 -9.29 -8.79
N ILE A 62 -12.24 -9.59 -9.08
CA ILE A 62 -13.44 -8.95 -8.54
C ILE A 62 -14.28 -10.04 -7.89
N GLU A 63 -14.46 -9.96 -6.58
CA GLU A 63 -15.30 -10.88 -5.84
C GLU A 63 -16.76 -10.42 -5.89
N VAL A 64 -17.65 -11.30 -6.29
CA VAL A 64 -19.08 -11.02 -6.38
C VAL A 64 -19.80 -11.75 -5.27
N TYR A 65 -20.56 -11.01 -4.48
CA TYR A 65 -21.35 -11.53 -3.36
C TYR A 65 -22.83 -11.41 -3.69
N GLY A 66 -23.60 -12.37 -3.25
CA GLY A 66 -25.06 -12.35 -3.39
C GLY A 66 -25.67 -13.71 -3.12
N ALA A 67 -26.97 -13.72 -2.91
CA ALA A 67 -27.74 -14.95 -2.89
C ALA A 67 -27.89 -15.51 -4.32
N ASP A 68 -27.97 -16.82 -4.45
CA ASP A 68 -28.24 -17.55 -5.71
C ASP A 68 -27.16 -17.34 -6.80
N LEU A 69 -25.89 -17.26 -6.43
CA LEU A 69 -24.81 -17.31 -7.40
C LEU A 69 -24.78 -18.67 -8.09
N ASN A 70 -24.97 -18.67 -9.41
CA ASN A 70 -25.10 -19.88 -10.21
C ASN A 70 -24.43 -19.72 -11.59
N THR A 71 -24.40 -20.80 -12.35
CA THR A 71 -23.79 -20.86 -13.67
C THR A 71 -24.41 -19.86 -14.65
N ASP A 72 -25.73 -19.63 -14.59
CA ASP A 72 -26.41 -18.69 -15.50
C ASP A 72 -25.94 -17.24 -15.27
N LYS A 73 -25.72 -16.86 -14.00
CA LYS A 73 -25.15 -15.55 -13.64
C LYS A 73 -23.70 -15.45 -14.06
N ALA A 74 -22.91 -16.51 -13.85
CA ALA A 74 -21.52 -16.57 -14.31
C ALA A 74 -21.43 -16.38 -15.83
N ASP A 75 -22.28 -17.05 -16.62
CA ASP A 75 -22.31 -16.96 -18.07
C ASP A 75 -22.75 -15.58 -18.59
N LYS A 76 -23.56 -14.84 -17.83
CA LYS A 76 -23.87 -13.45 -18.15
C LYS A 76 -22.66 -12.56 -17.94
N MET A 77 -21.94 -12.73 -16.84
CA MET A 77 -20.74 -11.94 -16.51
C MET A 77 -19.57 -12.22 -17.48
N LYS A 78 -19.45 -13.45 -18.00
CA LYS A 78 -18.47 -13.80 -19.05
C LYS A 78 -18.63 -12.99 -20.33
N LYS A 79 -19.82 -12.40 -20.58
CA LYS A 79 -20.11 -11.61 -21.78
C LYS A 79 -19.76 -10.13 -21.64
N LEU A 80 -19.35 -9.68 -20.46
CA LEU A 80 -18.93 -8.31 -20.24
C LEU A 80 -17.58 -8.07 -20.93
N ASP A 81 -17.43 -6.87 -21.47
CA ASP A 81 -16.17 -6.45 -22.09
C ASP A 81 -15.04 -6.49 -21.08
N HIS A 82 -13.84 -6.89 -21.54
CA HIS A 82 -12.63 -6.99 -20.73
C HIS A 82 -12.65 -8.04 -19.60
N VAL A 83 -13.65 -8.95 -19.59
CA VAL A 83 -13.65 -10.09 -18.67
C VAL A 83 -12.86 -11.24 -19.29
N LYS A 84 -11.80 -11.66 -18.60
CA LYS A 84 -10.91 -12.75 -19.01
C LYS A 84 -11.42 -14.12 -18.59
N ALA A 85 -11.96 -14.22 -17.37
CA ALA A 85 -12.50 -15.44 -16.79
C ALA A 85 -13.56 -15.12 -15.74
N VAL A 86 -14.49 -16.04 -15.56
CA VAL A 86 -15.46 -16.01 -14.45
C VAL A 86 -15.48 -17.38 -13.81
N VAL A 87 -15.08 -17.44 -12.54
CA VAL A 87 -14.96 -18.69 -11.79
C VAL A 87 -16.02 -18.73 -10.70
N LEU A 88 -16.93 -19.68 -10.81
CA LEU A 88 -17.84 -20.04 -9.74
C LEU A 88 -17.17 -21.12 -8.89
N ARG A 89 -16.79 -20.73 -7.67
CA ARG A 89 -16.21 -21.64 -6.67
C ARG A 89 -17.29 -22.04 -5.69
N GLN A 90 -17.45 -23.34 -5.49
CA GLN A 90 -18.40 -23.91 -4.56
C GLN A 90 -17.63 -24.67 -3.47
N GLU A 91 -17.70 -24.18 -2.25
CA GLU A 91 -17.06 -24.79 -1.09
C GLU A 91 -18.09 -25.65 -0.36
N VAL A 92 -17.71 -26.89 -0.04
CA VAL A 92 -18.59 -27.84 0.65
C VAL A 92 -18.84 -27.36 2.08
N ASN A 93 -20.10 -27.16 2.41
CA ASN A 93 -20.59 -26.78 3.74
C ASN A 93 -21.12 -28.02 4.48
N ALA A 94 -20.22 -28.89 4.87
CA ALA A 94 -20.51 -30.11 5.63
C ALA A 94 -19.30 -30.48 6.47
N SER A 95 -19.45 -31.41 7.42
CA SER A 95 -18.29 -32.04 8.04
C SER A 95 -17.53 -32.81 6.96
N GLN A 96 -16.20 -32.65 6.89
CA GLN A 96 -15.36 -33.21 5.84
C GLN A 96 -14.19 -33.94 6.44
N GLU A 97 -13.93 -35.14 5.93
CA GLU A 97 -12.79 -35.95 6.31
C GLU A 97 -12.11 -36.51 5.09
N THR A 98 -10.80 -36.37 5.03
CA THR A 98 -9.96 -36.93 3.99
C THR A 98 -8.99 -37.91 4.61
N THR A 99 -8.94 -39.15 4.10
CA THR A 99 -8.06 -40.20 4.59
C THR A 99 -7.04 -40.61 3.52
N LEU A 100 -5.78 -40.66 3.89
CA LEU A 100 -4.68 -41.24 3.10
C LEU A 100 -3.95 -42.27 3.96
N ASP A 101 -4.10 -43.56 3.65
CA ASP A 101 -3.57 -44.68 4.42
C ASP A 101 -4.02 -44.59 5.91
N LYS A 102 -3.12 -44.25 6.81
CA LYS A 102 -3.38 -44.06 8.27
C LYS A 102 -3.49 -42.59 8.69
N TYR A 103 -3.38 -41.67 7.77
CA TYR A 103 -3.45 -40.23 8.04
C TYR A 103 -4.81 -39.68 7.68
N THR A 104 -5.31 -38.78 8.50
CA THR A 104 -6.58 -38.07 8.29
C THR A 104 -6.40 -36.58 8.27
N SER A 105 -7.27 -35.86 7.57
CA SER A 105 -7.29 -34.42 7.50
C SER A 105 -8.73 -33.91 7.37
N PRO A 106 -9.13 -32.86 8.11
CA PRO A 106 -10.42 -32.18 7.95
C PRO A 106 -10.39 -31.17 6.79
N SER A 107 -9.67 -31.46 5.72
CA SER A 107 -9.44 -30.52 4.61
C SER A 107 -10.70 -30.25 3.83
N GLY A 108 -11.05 -28.98 3.67
CA GLY A 108 -12.20 -28.52 2.89
C GLY A 108 -12.04 -28.78 1.40
N LEU A 109 -13.15 -29.17 0.75
CA LEU A 109 -13.22 -29.38 -0.69
C LEU A 109 -13.85 -28.15 -1.36
N LEU A 110 -13.13 -27.62 -2.35
CA LEU A 110 -13.56 -26.55 -3.23
C LEU A 110 -13.75 -27.12 -4.64
N VAL A 111 -14.91 -26.89 -5.21
CA VAL A 111 -15.29 -27.40 -6.55
C VAL A 111 -15.42 -26.21 -7.50
N SER A 112 -14.78 -26.28 -8.67
CA SER A 112 -14.84 -25.23 -9.68
C SER A 112 -14.60 -25.77 -11.09
N ASP A 113 -14.86 -24.93 -12.11
CA ASP A 113 -14.51 -25.23 -13.50
C ASP A 113 -13.00 -24.96 -13.72
N PHE A 114 -12.21 -25.99 -13.94
CA PHE A 114 -10.77 -25.85 -14.13
C PHE A 114 -10.36 -25.19 -15.44
N GLU A 115 -11.21 -25.14 -16.46
CA GLU A 115 -10.94 -24.35 -17.67
C GLU A 115 -10.98 -22.84 -17.35
N GLU A 116 -11.93 -22.43 -16.54
CA GLU A 116 -12.01 -21.03 -16.08
C GLU A 116 -10.93 -20.71 -15.03
N GLU A 117 -10.65 -21.63 -14.10
CA GLU A 117 -9.54 -21.48 -13.14
C GLU A 117 -8.18 -21.28 -13.85
N LYS A 118 -7.93 -22.05 -14.90
CA LYS A 118 -6.72 -21.91 -15.72
C LYS A 118 -6.63 -20.52 -16.38
N LYS A 119 -7.74 -20.02 -16.94
CA LYS A 119 -7.81 -18.65 -17.49
C LYS A 119 -7.60 -17.61 -16.41
N ALA A 120 -8.14 -17.83 -15.20
CA ALA A 120 -7.97 -16.98 -14.04
C ALA A 120 -6.52 -16.92 -13.53
N GLY A 121 -5.70 -17.92 -13.87
CA GLY A 121 -4.29 -17.97 -13.50
C GLY A 121 -3.97 -18.95 -12.37
N PHE A 122 -4.88 -19.92 -12.08
CA PHE A 122 -4.59 -20.98 -11.13
C PHE A 122 -3.31 -21.73 -11.53
N ALA A 123 -2.33 -21.75 -10.65
CA ALA A 123 -1.00 -22.29 -10.92
C ALA A 123 -0.72 -23.52 -10.05
N LEU A 124 0.04 -24.46 -10.62
CA LEU A 124 0.51 -25.65 -9.92
C LEU A 124 2.00 -25.52 -9.60
N GLU A 125 2.40 -26.13 -8.49
CA GLU A 125 3.80 -26.40 -8.18
C GLU A 125 4.27 -27.67 -8.89
N LYS A 126 3.43 -28.73 -8.84
CA LYS A 126 3.74 -30.04 -9.42
C LYS A 126 2.49 -30.68 -10.03
N GLY A 127 2.67 -31.57 -10.98
CA GLY A 127 1.60 -32.35 -11.56
C GLY A 127 0.83 -31.66 -12.68
N ARG A 128 -0.46 -31.91 -12.79
CA ARG A 128 -1.36 -31.38 -13.82
C ARG A 128 -2.72 -31.03 -13.22
N LEU A 129 -3.51 -30.25 -13.94
CA LEU A 129 -4.92 -30.00 -13.61
C LEU A 129 -5.76 -31.26 -13.79
N PRO A 130 -6.88 -31.41 -13.04
CA PRO A 130 -7.82 -32.51 -13.20
C PRO A 130 -8.41 -32.53 -14.62
N ASN A 131 -8.50 -33.73 -15.20
CA ASN A 131 -9.19 -33.98 -16.47
C ASN A 131 -10.39 -34.91 -16.31
N GLY A 132 -10.67 -35.36 -15.08
CA GLY A 132 -11.74 -36.28 -14.78
C GLY A 132 -12.36 -36.01 -13.41
N LYS A 133 -13.59 -36.52 -13.26
CA LYS A 133 -14.43 -36.31 -12.08
C LYS A 133 -13.77 -36.67 -10.74
N TYR A 134 -12.96 -37.74 -10.71
CA TYR A 134 -12.32 -38.25 -9.51
C TYR A 134 -10.85 -37.86 -9.38
N GLU A 135 -10.44 -36.84 -10.07
CA GLU A 135 -9.10 -36.28 -9.97
C GLU A 135 -9.13 -34.97 -9.18
N VAL A 136 -8.14 -34.77 -8.32
CA VAL A 136 -8.05 -33.58 -7.48
C VAL A 136 -6.65 -32.98 -7.51
N VAL A 137 -6.59 -31.66 -7.34
CA VAL A 137 -5.38 -30.93 -6.95
C VAL A 137 -5.49 -30.70 -5.45
N VAL A 138 -4.38 -30.82 -4.74
CA VAL A 138 -4.28 -30.52 -3.31
C VAL A 138 -3.58 -29.19 -3.12
N GLY A 139 -3.91 -28.45 -2.09
CA GLY A 139 -3.24 -27.23 -1.69
C GLY A 139 -1.78 -27.51 -1.32
N HIS A 140 -0.97 -26.46 -1.35
CA HIS A 140 0.47 -26.55 -1.05
C HIS A 140 0.76 -27.20 0.30
N ASP A 141 -0.04 -26.84 1.30
CA ASP A 141 0.16 -27.28 2.70
C ASP A 141 -0.71 -28.51 3.07
N PHE A 142 -1.36 -29.15 2.10
CA PHE A 142 -2.24 -30.27 2.37
C PHE A 142 -1.55 -31.40 3.15
N ALA A 143 -0.29 -31.70 2.84
CA ALA A 143 0.48 -32.70 3.57
C ALA A 143 0.65 -32.39 5.06
N LYS A 144 0.73 -31.11 5.43
CA LYS A 144 0.83 -30.63 6.82
C LYS A 144 -0.45 -30.89 7.63
N ASN A 145 -1.59 -30.92 6.94
CA ASN A 145 -2.89 -31.18 7.54
C ASN A 145 -3.18 -32.68 7.69
N LEU A 146 -2.43 -33.55 6.99
CA LEU A 146 -2.57 -35.01 7.09
C LEU A 146 -1.83 -35.50 8.36
N MET A 147 -2.59 -35.81 9.40
CA MET A 147 -2.08 -36.22 10.69
C MET A 147 -2.48 -37.65 11.03
N ASN A 148 -1.64 -38.35 11.81
CA ASN A 148 -1.97 -39.63 12.40
C ASN A 148 -2.19 -39.45 13.90
N GLU A 149 -3.38 -39.77 14.37
CA GLU A 149 -3.77 -39.59 15.78
C GLU A 149 -2.81 -40.25 16.77
N GLU A 150 -2.35 -41.48 16.49
CA GLU A 150 -1.41 -42.17 17.34
C GLU A 150 -0.03 -41.48 17.42
N GLU A 151 0.41 -40.87 16.29
CA GLU A 151 1.68 -40.17 16.24
C GLU A 151 1.57 -38.80 16.93
N VAL A 152 0.45 -38.12 16.80
CA VAL A 152 0.15 -36.85 17.48
C VAL A 152 0.05 -37.07 19.01
N GLU A 153 -0.65 -38.13 19.45
CA GLU A 153 -0.78 -38.44 20.87
C GLU A 153 0.59 -38.78 21.49
N LYS A 154 1.40 -39.60 20.82
CA LYS A 154 2.77 -39.90 21.24
C LYS A 154 3.64 -38.64 21.34
N PHE A 155 3.52 -37.73 20.35
CA PHE A 155 4.26 -36.48 20.34
C PHE A 155 3.85 -35.59 21.52
N GLN A 156 2.54 -35.39 21.75
CA GLN A 156 2.01 -34.62 22.85
C GLN A 156 2.43 -35.17 24.22
N ASN A 157 2.37 -36.52 24.39
CA ASN A 157 2.83 -37.19 25.60
C ASN A 157 4.33 -37.04 25.86
N GLN A 158 5.16 -36.93 24.83
CA GLN A 158 6.60 -36.68 24.96
C GLN A 158 6.92 -35.22 25.35
N GLN A 159 6.02 -34.30 25.04
CA GLN A 159 6.15 -32.88 25.43
C GLN A 159 5.55 -32.59 26.82
N GLN A 160 4.65 -33.43 27.34
CA GLN A 160 4.14 -33.32 28.69
C GLN A 160 5.27 -33.57 29.69
N GLY A 161 5.73 -32.48 30.34
CA GLY A 161 6.80 -32.52 31.33
C GLY A 161 8.09 -31.81 30.94
N LYS A 162 8.17 -31.25 29.74
CA LYS A 162 9.22 -30.30 29.40
C LYS A 162 8.72 -28.91 29.78
N GLU A 163 9.46 -28.20 30.66
CA GLU A 163 9.27 -26.76 30.86
C GLU A 163 9.74 -26.04 29.61
N SER A 164 8.88 -25.96 28.59
CA SER A 164 9.10 -25.12 27.42
C SER A 164 8.28 -23.84 27.59
N ASN A 165 8.84 -22.70 27.23
CA ASN A 165 8.13 -21.41 27.15
C ASN A 165 7.01 -21.50 26.13
N GLU A 166 5.95 -20.73 26.29
CA GLU A 166 4.80 -20.71 25.36
C GLU A 166 5.23 -20.44 23.90
N GLU A 167 6.31 -19.69 23.67
CA GLU A 167 6.91 -19.43 22.36
C GLU A 167 7.56 -20.67 21.74
N GLU A 168 8.28 -21.50 22.50
CA GLU A 168 8.85 -22.77 22.03
C GLU A 168 7.78 -23.82 21.71
N GLN A 169 6.61 -23.76 22.37
CA GLN A 169 5.49 -24.66 22.08
C GLN A 169 4.75 -24.27 20.78
N ALA A 170 4.73 -22.98 20.42
CA ALA A 170 4.10 -22.48 19.19
C ALA A 170 4.91 -22.84 17.92
N GLU A 171 6.22 -23.06 18.02
CA GLU A 171 7.10 -23.45 16.91
C GLU A 171 7.17 -24.97 16.67
N LEU A 172 6.59 -25.80 17.53
CA LEU A 172 6.64 -27.25 17.40
C LEU A 172 5.65 -27.76 16.34
N GLU A 173 6.16 -28.07 15.15
CA GLU A 173 5.36 -28.72 14.10
C GLU A 173 4.85 -30.10 14.57
N LEU A 174 3.54 -30.31 14.49
CA LEU A 174 2.92 -31.61 14.75
C LEU A 174 3.39 -32.66 13.71
N PRO A 175 3.48 -33.94 14.08
CA PRO A 175 3.76 -35.00 13.12
C PRO A 175 2.71 -35.03 12.01
N HIS A 176 3.17 -34.92 10.77
CA HIS A 176 2.34 -34.90 9.58
C HIS A 176 2.91 -35.83 8.49
N TYR A 177 2.15 -36.01 7.41
CA TYR A 177 2.56 -36.82 6.28
C TYR A 177 3.76 -36.20 5.55
N LYS A 178 4.82 -37.00 5.32
CA LYS A 178 6.06 -36.54 4.65
C LYS A 178 6.33 -37.26 3.30
N GLY A 179 5.37 -38.06 2.82
CA GLY A 179 5.51 -38.78 1.56
C GLY A 179 5.14 -37.97 0.33
N ASP A 180 5.37 -38.54 -0.85
CA ASP A 180 4.89 -37.96 -2.11
C ASP A 180 3.38 -38.13 -2.21
N LEU A 181 2.67 -37.08 -2.58
CA LEU A 181 1.20 -37.04 -2.73
C LEU A 181 0.77 -37.37 -4.17
N LEU A 182 1.60 -37.12 -5.18
CA LEU A 182 1.18 -37.30 -6.58
C LEU A 182 0.89 -38.77 -6.90
N GLY A 183 -0.27 -38.99 -7.56
CA GLY A 183 -0.75 -40.31 -7.93
C GLY A 183 -1.31 -41.15 -6.79
N LYS A 184 -1.36 -40.60 -5.56
CA LYS A 184 -2.01 -41.30 -4.44
C LYS A 184 -3.52 -41.21 -4.54
N GLU A 185 -4.20 -42.29 -4.12
CA GLU A 185 -5.66 -42.34 -3.92
C GLU A 185 -5.96 -41.94 -2.49
N ILE A 186 -6.84 -40.96 -2.32
CA ILE A 186 -7.39 -40.53 -1.03
C ILE A 186 -8.87 -40.91 -0.97
N THR A 187 -9.36 -41.11 0.23
CA THR A 187 -10.78 -41.29 0.50
C THR A 187 -11.33 -40.04 1.09
N TYR A 188 -12.36 -39.47 0.45
CA TYR A 188 -13.04 -38.26 0.89
C TYR A 188 -14.47 -38.59 1.35
N GLU A 189 -14.86 -38.11 2.52
CA GLU A 189 -16.17 -38.31 3.10
C GLU A 189 -16.76 -36.98 3.56
N ILE A 190 -18.07 -36.82 3.38
CA ILE A 190 -18.87 -35.75 3.96
C ILE A 190 -19.74 -36.28 5.08
N GLY A 191 -20.14 -35.42 6.00
CA GLY A 191 -20.96 -35.76 7.15
C GLY A 191 -21.80 -34.58 7.63
N SER A 192 -22.61 -34.83 8.65
CA SER A 192 -23.43 -33.80 9.29
C SER A 192 -22.55 -32.78 10.01
N TYR A 193 -22.80 -31.48 9.80
CA TYR A 193 -22.14 -30.41 10.54
C TYR A 193 -22.56 -30.38 12.00
N GLU A 194 -23.82 -30.77 12.31
CA GLU A 194 -24.36 -30.73 13.67
C GLU A 194 -23.81 -31.86 14.57
N THR A 195 -23.70 -33.09 13.99
CA THR A 195 -23.28 -34.28 14.76
C THR A 195 -21.80 -34.61 14.57
N ASN A 196 -21.15 -34.02 13.58
CA ASN A 196 -19.79 -34.38 13.14
C ASN A 196 -19.64 -35.86 12.71
N GLU A 197 -20.75 -36.54 12.40
CA GLU A 197 -20.74 -37.93 11.97
C GLU A 197 -20.68 -38.04 10.45
N SER A 198 -19.74 -38.85 9.94
CA SER A 198 -19.67 -39.17 8.51
C SER A 198 -20.91 -39.89 8.03
N TYR A 199 -21.34 -39.58 6.80
CA TYR A 199 -22.45 -40.32 6.12
C TYR A 199 -22.01 -41.72 5.67
N LYS A 200 -20.71 -42.07 5.80
CA LYS A 200 -20.13 -43.37 5.45
C LYS A 200 -20.33 -43.74 3.95
N GLU A 201 -20.32 -42.72 3.10
CA GLU A 201 -20.34 -42.86 1.66
C GLU A 201 -19.02 -42.27 1.08
N PRO A 202 -17.91 -43.06 1.11
CA PRO A 202 -16.61 -42.58 0.70
C PRO A 202 -16.50 -42.40 -0.81
N ILE A 203 -15.90 -41.29 -1.22
CA ILE A 203 -15.52 -41.01 -2.60
C ILE A 203 -14.02 -41.17 -2.71
N LYS A 204 -13.57 -41.99 -3.67
CA LYS A 204 -12.15 -42.16 -3.95
C LYS A 204 -11.68 -41.13 -4.97
N LEU A 205 -10.67 -40.37 -4.60
CA LEU A 205 -10.10 -39.29 -5.40
C LEU A 205 -8.62 -39.50 -5.61
N THR A 206 -8.13 -39.28 -6.83
CA THR A 206 -6.70 -39.40 -7.16
C THR A 206 -6.05 -38.02 -7.19
N ILE A 207 -4.97 -37.84 -6.45
CA ILE A 207 -4.19 -36.60 -6.44
C ILE A 207 -3.36 -36.51 -7.72
N VAL A 208 -3.67 -35.53 -8.58
CA VAL A 208 -3.00 -35.35 -9.89
C VAL A 208 -2.12 -34.08 -9.93
N GLY A 209 -2.26 -33.19 -8.95
CA GLY A 209 -1.47 -31.97 -8.87
C GLY A 209 -1.38 -31.42 -7.46
N ILE A 210 -0.40 -30.54 -7.26
CA ILE A 210 -0.21 -29.76 -6.03
C ILE A 210 -0.26 -28.29 -6.44
N ALA A 211 -1.10 -27.50 -5.78
CA ALA A 211 -1.23 -26.08 -6.02
C ALA A 211 0.06 -25.33 -5.64
N LYS A 212 0.32 -24.23 -6.31
CA LYS A 212 1.45 -23.36 -5.96
C LYS A 212 1.25 -22.76 -4.58
N ALA A 213 2.35 -22.61 -3.82
CA ALA A 213 2.34 -21.96 -2.51
C ALA A 213 1.64 -20.59 -2.57
N PRO A 214 0.86 -20.23 -1.54
CA PRO A 214 0.34 -18.89 -1.37
C PRO A 214 1.46 -17.84 -1.38
N ALA A 215 1.10 -16.59 -1.73
CA ALA A 215 2.06 -15.49 -1.80
C ALA A 215 2.66 -15.11 -0.42
N LYS A 216 2.00 -15.50 0.67
CA LYS A 216 2.45 -15.27 2.04
C LYS A 216 2.55 -16.57 2.81
N ASP A 217 3.63 -16.77 3.52
CA ASP A 217 3.94 -18.00 4.27
C ASP A 217 2.97 -18.29 5.42
N PHE A 218 2.29 -17.27 5.95
CA PHE A 218 1.28 -17.44 7.02
C PHE A 218 -0.09 -17.88 6.49
N ILE A 219 -0.34 -17.87 5.17
CA ILE A 219 -1.56 -18.38 4.56
C ILE A 219 -1.35 -19.84 4.24
N LEU A 220 -1.98 -20.73 5.01
CA LEU A 220 -1.91 -22.16 4.78
C LEU A 220 -2.99 -22.59 3.79
N ASP A 221 -2.59 -23.21 2.70
CA ASP A 221 -3.49 -23.82 1.72
C ASP A 221 -3.48 -25.35 1.87
N GLY A 222 -4.40 -25.85 2.69
CA GLY A 222 -4.61 -27.30 2.90
C GLY A 222 -5.87 -27.82 2.25
N LYS A 223 -6.49 -27.08 1.29
CA LYS A 223 -7.76 -27.48 0.66
C LYS A 223 -7.55 -28.54 -0.44
N LEU A 224 -8.65 -29.20 -0.76
CA LEU A 224 -8.80 -30.01 -1.96
C LEU A 224 -9.48 -29.18 -3.05
N TYR A 225 -9.05 -29.32 -4.28
CA TYR A 225 -9.62 -28.67 -5.46
C TYR A 225 -10.08 -29.72 -6.46
N ALA A 226 -11.38 -29.82 -6.68
CA ALA A 226 -11.99 -30.76 -7.61
C ALA A 226 -12.72 -30.08 -8.76
N ASP A 227 -12.94 -30.80 -9.84
CA ASP A 227 -13.72 -30.33 -10.98
C ASP A 227 -15.22 -30.30 -10.66
N ALA A 228 -15.95 -29.32 -11.23
CA ALA A 228 -17.38 -29.13 -11.04
C ALA A 228 -18.24 -30.37 -11.41
N SER A 229 -17.71 -31.30 -12.20
CA SER A 229 -18.38 -32.57 -12.49
C SER A 229 -18.63 -33.48 -11.26
N LEU A 230 -17.96 -33.17 -10.13
CA LEU A 230 -18.17 -33.90 -8.88
C LEU A 230 -19.44 -33.46 -8.12
N ILE A 231 -19.94 -32.23 -8.36
CA ILE A 231 -21.10 -31.64 -7.67
C ILE A 231 -22.31 -32.54 -7.63
N PRO A 232 -22.81 -33.16 -8.76
CA PRO A 232 -24.01 -33.98 -8.71
C PRO A 232 -23.93 -35.20 -7.81
N GLU A 233 -22.70 -35.73 -7.58
CA GLU A 233 -22.53 -36.87 -6.68
C GLU A 233 -22.53 -36.43 -5.21
N LEU A 234 -21.88 -35.31 -4.91
CA LEU A 234 -21.91 -34.71 -3.57
C LEU A 234 -23.35 -34.34 -3.17
N ASP A 235 -24.08 -33.68 -4.06
CA ASP A 235 -25.51 -33.36 -3.85
C ASP A 235 -26.32 -34.61 -3.61
N ALA A 236 -26.13 -35.68 -4.41
CA ALA A 236 -26.88 -36.93 -4.24
C ALA A 236 -26.57 -37.62 -2.90
N ILE A 237 -25.34 -37.54 -2.39
CA ILE A 237 -25.00 -38.05 -1.06
C ILE A 237 -25.67 -37.19 0.00
N TYR A 238 -25.55 -35.87 -0.08
CA TYR A 238 -26.14 -34.95 0.88
C TYR A 238 -27.66 -35.08 0.95
N ASP A 239 -28.35 -35.11 -0.19
CA ASP A 239 -29.81 -35.22 -0.29
C ASP A 239 -30.35 -36.50 0.33
N ARG A 240 -29.58 -37.59 0.35
CA ARG A 240 -30.00 -38.85 1.01
C ARG A 240 -29.95 -38.79 2.54
N HIS A 241 -29.11 -37.88 3.08
CA HIS A 241 -28.80 -37.85 4.51
C HIS A 241 -29.26 -36.58 5.23
N LYS A 242 -29.61 -35.52 4.47
CA LYS A 242 -30.10 -34.26 5.08
C LYS A 242 -31.46 -34.48 5.76
N ALA A 243 -31.73 -33.74 6.81
CA ALA A 243 -33.04 -33.74 7.48
C ALA A 243 -34.15 -33.23 6.52
N GLU A 244 -35.35 -33.80 6.59
CA GLU A 244 -36.47 -33.44 5.69
C GLU A 244 -36.87 -31.95 5.74
N GLU A 245 -36.53 -31.23 6.85
CA GLU A 245 -36.85 -29.82 7.04
C GLU A 245 -35.65 -28.89 6.80
N SER A 246 -34.48 -29.42 6.38
CA SER A 246 -33.29 -28.60 6.15
C SER A 246 -33.38 -27.93 4.77
N GLU A 247 -33.41 -26.58 4.77
CA GLU A 247 -33.29 -25.73 3.57
C GLU A 247 -31.84 -25.40 3.25
N GLU A 248 -30.89 -25.92 4.01
CA GLU A 248 -29.47 -25.59 3.84
C GLU A 248 -28.87 -26.20 2.56
N SER A 249 -28.10 -25.41 1.85
CA SER A 249 -27.35 -25.84 0.67
C SER A 249 -26.04 -26.51 1.10
N LEU A 250 -25.69 -27.62 0.43
CA LEU A 250 -24.39 -28.24 0.61
C LEU A 250 -23.23 -27.32 0.25
N PHE A 251 -23.46 -26.29 -0.56
CA PHE A 251 -22.38 -25.46 -1.05
C PHE A 251 -22.55 -23.99 -0.68
N TYR A 252 -21.45 -23.38 -0.24
CA TYR A 252 -21.26 -21.94 -0.29
C TYR A 252 -20.66 -21.56 -1.64
N SER A 253 -21.36 -20.71 -2.38
CA SER A 253 -20.94 -20.27 -3.71
C SER A 253 -20.28 -18.90 -3.66
N ASN A 254 -19.08 -18.82 -4.21
CA ASN A 254 -18.34 -17.58 -4.42
C ASN A 254 -18.10 -17.39 -5.92
N LEU A 255 -18.45 -16.23 -6.46
CA LEU A 255 -18.23 -15.92 -7.87
C LEU A 255 -17.11 -14.90 -7.99
N ASN A 256 -16.07 -15.24 -8.76
CA ASN A 256 -14.91 -14.39 -8.99
C ASN A 256 -14.81 -14.04 -10.47
N VAL A 257 -14.83 -12.74 -10.76
CA VAL A 257 -14.66 -12.21 -12.12
C VAL A 257 -13.23 -11.71 -12.24
N TYR A 258 -12.53 -12.10 -13.30
CA TYR A 258 -11.15 -11.69 -13.56
C TYR A 258 -11.10 -10.81 -14.79
N ALA A 259 -10.57 -9.60 -14.63
CA ALA A 259 -10.32 -8.70 -15.74
C ALA A 259 -9.08 -9.13 -16.53
N ASP A 260 -9.01 -8.74 -17.79
CA ASP A 260 -7.82 -8.92 -18.64
C ASP A 260 -6.64 -8.05 -18.17
N GLU A 261 -6.92 -6.81 -17.71
CA GLU A 261 -5.94 -5.85 -17.21
C GLU A 261 -6.47 -5.10 -15.98
N LEU A 262 -5.55 -4.66 -15.09
CA LEU A 262 -5.91 -3.91 -13.86
C LEU A 262 -6.73 -2.64 -14.15
N GLN A 263 -6.45 -1.93 -15.23
CA GLN A 263 -7.15 -0.70 -15.58
C GLN A 263 -8.64 -0.92 -15.91
N ASN A 264 -9.03 -2.14 -16.30
CA ASN A 264 -10.40 -2.50 -16.66
C ASN A 264 -11.23 -2.96 -15.45
N VAL A 265 -10.59 -3.30 -14.31
CA VAL A 265 -11.25 -3.75 -13.07
C VAL A 265 -12.31 -2.77 -12.61
N LYS A 266 -12.01 -1.46 -12.60
CA LYS A 266 -12.96 -0.43 -12.17
C LYS A 266 -14.22 -0.37 -13.06
N GLY A 267 -14.04 -0.50 -14.37
CA GLY A 267 -15.16 -0.50 -15.33
C GLY A 267 -16.09 -1.69 -15.12
N ILE A 268 -15.51 -2.89 -14.99
CA ILE A 268 -16.26 -4.14 -14.72
C ILE A 268 -16.97 -4.05 -13.36
N THR A 269 -16.25 -3.60 -12.31
CA THR A 269 -16.82 -3.43 -10.97
C THR A 269 -18.03 -2.49 -10.98
N THR A 270 -17.97 -1.37 -11.71
CA THR A 270 -19.09 -0.44 -11.85
C THR A 270 -20.27 -1.10 -12.56
N SER A 271 -20.03 -1.79 -13.69
CA SER A 271 -21.09 -2.50 -14.43
C SER A 271 -21.79 -3.55 -13.56
N LEU A 272 -21.06 -4.31 -12.78
CA LEU A 272 -21.64 -5.32 -11.87
C LEU A 272 -22.46 -4.69 -10.75
N LYS A 273 -22.05 -3.52 -10.23
CA LYS A 273 -22.84 -2.75 -9.24
C LYS A 273 -24.12 -2.19 -9.83
N ASP A 274 -24.06 -1.68 -11.05
CA ASP A 274 -25.23 -1.16 -11.77
C ASP A 274 -26.25 -2.28 -12.06
N ASP A 275 -25.78 -3.51 -12.26
CA ASP A 275 -26.60 -4.72 -12.37
C ASP A 275 -27.13 -5.24 -11.01
N GLY A 276 -26.81 -4.55 -9.90
CA GLY A 276 -27.34 -4.84 -8.56
C GLY A 276 -26.54 -5.86 -7.75
N TYR A 277 -25.33 -6.24 -8.19
CA TYR A 277 -24.47 -7.14 -7.42
C TYR A 277 -23.66 -6.38 -6.36
N SER A 278 -23.48 -7.00 -5.20
CA SER A 278 -22.49 -6.56 -4.22
C SER A 278 -21.13 -7.09 -4.65
N VAL A 279 -20.18 -6.21 -4.90
CA VAL A 279 -18.86 -6.60 -5.41
C VAL A 279 -17.75 -5.95 -4.60
N TYR A 280 -16.65 -6.67 -4.46
CA TYR A 280 -15.41 -6.18 -3.88
C TYR A 280 -14.27 -6.34 -4.87
N SER A 281 -13.45 -5.31 -5.01
CA SER A 281 -12.26 -5.36 -5.84
C SER A 281 -11.11 -4.61 -5.18
N ILE A 282 -9.89 -5.06 -5.45
CA ILE A 282 -8.66 -4.38 -5.01
C ILE A 282 -8.61 -2.94 -5.53
N SER A 283 -9.15 -2.69 -6.71
CA SER A 283 -9.22 -1.34 -7.30
C SER A 283 -10.02 -0.36 -6.40
N GLU A 284 -11.07 -0.81 -5.74
CA GLU A 284 -11.84 0.02 -4.80
C GLU A 284 -11.10 0.28 -3.50
N GLU A 285 -10.41 -0.73 -2.98
CA GLU A 285 -9.58 -0.59 -1.79
C GLU A 285 -8.44 0.40 -2.03
N LEU A 286 -7.77 0.30 -3.19
CA LEU A 286 -6.75 1.26 -3.60
C LEU A 286 -7.31 2.68 -3.75
N GLU A 287 -8.54 2.85 -4.27
CA GLU A 287 -9.17 4.17 -4.40
C GLU A 287 -9.49 4.77 -3.02
N GLN A 288 -10.00 3.98 -2.07
CA GLN A 288 -10.24 4.45 -0.69
C GLN A 288 -8.95 4.89 0.00
N ILE A 289 -7.87 4.11 -0.17
CA ILE A 289 -6.54 4.49 0.32
C ILE A 289 -6.08 5.79 -0.33
N ASP A 290 -6.24 5.95 -1.64
CA ASP A 290 -5.86 7.17 -2.36
C ASP A 290 -6.59 8.40 -1.84
N VAL A 291 -7.91 8.31 -1.59
CA VAL A 291 -8.71 9.40 -1.02
C VAL A 291 -8.26 9.74 0.40
N PHE A 292 -8.04 8.73 1.24
CA PHE A 292 -7.55 8.94 2.60
C PHE A 292 -6.19 9.63 2.62
N PHE A 293 -5.23 9.12 1.83
CA PHE A 293 -3.90 9.71 1.77
C PHE A 293 -3.86 11.05 1.06
N LEU A 294 -4.79 11.33 0.14
CA LEU A 294 -4.94 12.67 -0.44
C LEU A 294 -5.30 13.69 0.65
N ALA A 295 -6.27 13.38 1.49
CA ALA A 295 -6.67 14.23 2.61
C ALA A 295 -5.53 14.40 3.64
N LEU A 296 -4.86 13.29 4.01
CA LEU A 296 -3.72 13.31 4.91
C LEU A 296 -2.58 14.19 4.37
N LYS A 297 -2.16 13.97 3.13
CA LYS A 297 -1.11 14.75 2.47
C LYS A 297 -1.47 16.23 2.36
N ALA A 298 -2.72 16.54 2.02
CA ALA A 298 -3.20 17.92 1.99
C ALA A 298 -3.08 18.58 3.38
N GLY A 299 -3.45 17.89 4.45
CA GLY A 299 -3.27 18.35 5.83
C GLY A 299 -1.80 18.58 6.19
N LEU A 300 -0.92 17.63 5.85
CA LEU A 300 0.52 17.73 6.11
C LEU A 300 1.17 18.90 5.34
N ILE A 301 0.79 19.09 4.07
CA ILE A 301 1.22 20.23 3.25
C ILE A 301 0.72 21.55 3.85
N PHE A 302 -0.52 21.59 4.34
CA PHE A 302 -1.08 22.75 5.00
C PHE A 302 -0.27 23.14 6.26
N ILE A 303 0.01 22.17 7.14
CA ILE A 303 0.85 22.39 8.33
C ILE A 303 2.26 22.86 7.94
N GLY A 304 2.88 22.22 6.95
CA GLY A 304 4.19 22.62 6.43
C GLY A 304 4.19 24.03 5.82
N THR A 305 3.08 24.42 5.16
CA THR A 305 2.92 25.78 4.64
C THR A 305 2.87 26.82 5.77
N ILE A 306 2.21 26.50 6.88
CA ILE A 306 2.21 27.36 8.07
C ILE A 306 3.64 27.55 8.59
N ALA A 307 4.45 26.48 8.63
CA ALA A 307 5.85 26.57 9.03
C ALA A 307 6.66 27.50 8.12
N ILE A 308 6.44 27.45 6.80
CA ILE A 308 7.05 28.37 5.84
C ILE A 308 6.57 29.81 6.09
N LEU A 309 5.29 30.03 6.39
CA LEU A 309 4.76 31.36 6.70
C LEU A 309 5.40 31.94 7.97
N ILE A 310 5.59 31.13 9.01
CA ILE A 310 6.30 31.55 10.23
C ILE A 310 7.75 31.92 9.90
N SER A 311 8.43 31.06 9.13
CA SER A 311 9.79 31.32 8.66
C SER A 311 9.92 32.61 7.83
N SER A 312 8.86 32.97 7.10
CA SER A 312 8.81 34.17 6.26
C SER A 312 8.89 35.48 7.05
N ILE A 313 8.52 35.45 8.33
CA ILE A 313 8.69 36.61 9.24
C ILE A 313 10.18 36.95 9.38
N GLY A 314 11.06 35.94 9.41
CA GLY A 314 12.49 36.13 9.39
C GLY A 314 12.97 36.86 8.13
N ILE A 315 12.45 36.46 6.94
CA ILE A 315 12.78 37.15 5.67
C ILE A 315 12.26 38.59 5.70
N PHE A 316 11.04 38.85 6.14
CA PHE A 316 10.46 40.17 6.25
C PHE A 316 11.29 41.10 7.14
N ASN A 317 11.68 40.62 8.34
CA ASN A 317 12.47 41.39 9.28
C ASN A 317 13.87 41.73 8.72
N THR A 318 14.52 40.71 8.11
CA THR A 318 15.82 40.87 7.47
C THR A 318 15.79 41.88 6.33
N MET A 319 14.78 41.79 5.45
CA MET A 319 14.64 42.73 4.35
C MET A 319 14.27 44.12 4.79
N THR A 320 13.47 44.28 5.85
CA THR A 320 13.16 45.59 6.44
C THR A 320 14.41 46.27 6.98
N MET A 321 15.26 45.52 7.68
CA MET A 321 16.50 46.03 8.22
C MET A 321 17.51 46.36 7.10
N ALA A 322 17.59 45.51 6.07
CA ALA A 322 18.42 45.77 4.89
C ALA A 322 18.05 47.09 4.19
N VAL A 323 16.76 47.39 4.05
CA VAL A 323 16.28 48.65 3.47
C VAL A 323 16.71 49.82 4.35
N THR A 324 16.60 49.72 5.68
CA THR A 324 16.95 50.77 6.62
C THR A 324 18.48 51.05 6.62
N GLU A 325 19.32 50.04 6.64
CA GLU A 325 20.77 50.16 6.58
C GLU A 325 21.31 50.76 5.28
N ARG A 326 20.59 50.46 4.16
CA ARG A 326 20.99 50.94 2.83
C ARG A 326 20.26 52.19 2.38
N THR A 327 19.63 52.94 3.28
CA THR A 327 18.83 54.13 2.96
C THR A 327 19.65 55.12 2.14
N ARG A 328 20.93 55.36 2.46
CA ARG A 328 21.82 56.26 1.73
C ARG A 328 22.15 55.74 0.32
N GLU A 329 22.45 54.46 0.16
CA GLU A 329 22.68 53.83 -1.16
C GLU A 329 21.46 53.95 -2.07
N ILE A 330 20.26 53.78 -1.51
CA ILE A 330 18.96 53.94 -2.21
C ILE A 330 18.80 55.41 -2.62
N GLY A 331 19.14 56.38 -1.72
CA GLY A 331 19.09 57.80 -2.02
C GLY A 331 20.00 58.17 -3.18
N VAL A 332 21.26 57.70 -3.19
CA VAL A 332 22.22 57.92 -4.28
C VAL A 332 21.71 57.33 -5.60
N MET A 333 21.17 56.10 -5.59
CA MET A 333 20.62 55.48 -6.81
C MET A 333 19.46 56.31 -7.37
N LYS A 334 18.56 56.84 -6.51
CA LYS A 334 17.48 57.73 -6.91
C LYS A 334 17.97 59.07 -7.46
N ALA A 335 18.98 59.67 -6.80
CA ALA A 335 19.58 60.91 -7.28
C ALA A 335 20.22 60.75 -8.67
N LEU A 336 20.78 59.58 -8.98
CA LEU A 336 21.31 59.19 -10.28
C LEU A 336 20.22 58.80 -11.30
N GLY A 337 18.93 58.91 -10.97
CA GLY A 337 17.79 58.67 -11.88
C GLY A 337 17.31 57.24 -11.93
N ALA A 338 17.62 56.38 -10.95
CA ALA A 338 17.08 55.04 -10.88
C ALA A 338 15.54 55.06 -10.70
N LYS A 339 14.82 54.38 -11.57
CA LYS A 339 13.35 54.28 -11.50
C LYS A 339 12.94 53.48 -10.25
N PRO A 340 11.86 53.89 -9.53
CA PRO A 340 11.39 53.18 -8.33
C PRO A 340 11.16 51.67 -8.55
N LYS A 341 10.64 51.26 -9.74
CA LYS A 341 10.47 49.87 -10.12
C LYS A 341 11.77 49.08 -10.16
N LEU A 342 12.90 49.71 -10.51
CA LEU A 342 14.23 49.06 -10.51
C LEU A 342 14.66 48.74 -9.09
N ILE A 343 14.53 49.69 -8.16
CA ILE A 343 14.86 49.53 -6.74
C ILE A 343 14.00 48.39 -6.13
N GLN A 344 12.70 48.44 -6.36
CA GLN A 344 11.79 47.38 -5.89
C GLN A 344 12.23 46.00 -6.41
N ARG A 345 12.57 45.90 -7.71
CA ARG A 345 13.00 44.64 -8.33
C ARG A 345 14.30 44.11 -7.70
N LEU A 346 15.26 44.95 -7.36
CA LEU A 346 16.52 44.54 -6.74
C LEU A 346 16.25 43.85 -5.38
N PHE A 347 15.40 44.43 -4.52
CA PHE A 347 15.04 43.84 -3.23
C PHE A 347 14.19 42.58 -3.37
N LEU A 348 13.30 42.50 -4.35
CA LEU A 348 12.56 41.29 -4.63
C LEU A 348 13.45 40.15 -5.15
N LEU A 349 14.44 40.46 -5.98
CA LEU A 349 15.46 39.50 -6.41
C LEU A 349 16.30 39.00 -5.25
N GLU A 350 16.64 39.87 -4.27
CA GLU A 350 17.35 39.48 -3.06
C GLU A 350 16.50 38.49 -2.21
N SER A 351 15.20 38.77 -2.03
CA SER A 351 14.29 37.87 -1.33
C SER A 351 14.11 36.53 -2.07
N ALA A 352 13.98 36.58 -3.41
CA ALA A 352 13.87 35.38 -4.25
C ALA A 352 15.14 34.52 -4.15
N TRP A 353 16.31 35.16 -4.17
CA TRP A 353 17.59 34.47 -4.04
C TRP A 353 17.75 33.75 -2.70
N ILE A 354 17.33 34.40 -1.59
CA ILE A 354 17.29 33.80 -0.26
C ILE A 354 16.36 32.59 -0.27
N GLY A 355 15.16 32.73 -0.87
CA GLY A 355 14.20 31.64 -1.01
C GLY A 355 14.75 30.48 -1.83
N ILE A 356 15.40 30.73 -2.95
CA ILE A 356 16.01 29.70 -3.82
C ILE A 356 17.10 28.94 -3.08
N ILE A 357 18.07 29.65 -2.46
CA ILE A 357 19.15 28.99 -1.72
C ILE A 357 18.58 28.18 -0.56
N GLY A 358 17.65 28.75 0.22
CA GLY A 358 16.99 28.04 1.32
C GLY A 358 16.27 26.78 0.85
N THR A 359 15.58 26.86 -0.28
CA THR A 359 14.89 25.70 -0.88
C THR A 359 15.87 24.62 -1.35
N VAL A 360 16.94 24.98 -2.04
CA VAL A 360 17.95 24.00 -2.50
C VAL A 360 18.56 23.25 -1.31
N ILE A 361 18.95 23.98 -0.27
CA ILE A 361 19.49 23.35 0.96
C ILE A 361 18.43 22.49 1.63
N ALA A 362 17.17 22.96 1.69
CA ALA A 362 16.06 22.22 2.26
C ALA A 362 15.81 20.88 1.54
N VAL A 363 15.83 20.90 0.20
CA VAL A 363 15.68 19.69 -0.62
C VAL A 363 16.78 18.68 -0.32
N ILE A 364 18.05 19.13 -0.33
CA ILE A 364 19.20 18.25 -0.03
C ILE A 364 19.05 17.65 1.37
N LEU A 365 18.72 18.47 2.37
CA LEU A 365 18.55 18.04 3.75
C LEU A 365 17.37 17.05 3.88
N SER A 366 16.26 17.31 3.19
CA SER A 366 15.09 16.44 3.22
C SER A 366 15.38 15.06 2.62
N TYR A 367 16.11 14.99 1.49
CA TYR A 367 16.54 13.70 0.94
C TYR A 367 17.47 12.96 1.89
N ALA A 368 18.43 13.65 2.53
CA ALA A 368 19.32 13.04 3.52
C ALA A 368 18.53 12.46 4.71
N ILE A 369 17.57 13.23 5.24
CA ILE A 369 16.71 12.78 6.35
C ILE A 369 15.79 11.64 5.91
N SER A 370 15.22 11.68 4.70
CA SER A 370 14.36 10.62 4.16
C SER A 370 15.11 9.29 4.04
N ILE A 371 16.35 9.32 3.51
CA ILE A 371 17.20 8.11 3.42
C ILE A 371 17.50 7.58 4.82
N LEU A 372 17.87 8.46 5.75
CA LEU A 372 18.17 8.08 7.12
C LEU A 372 16.95 7.50 7.84
N ALA A 373 15.78 8.08 7.64
CA ALA A 373 14.51 7.59 8.20
C ALA A 373 14.18 6.19 7.69
N ASN A 374 14.31 5.95 6.38
CA ASN A 374 14.04 4.63 5.80
C ASN A 374 15.05 3.55 6.25
N TYR A 375 16.21 3.93 6.74
CA TYR A 375 17.20 3.01 7.28
C TYR A 375 17.02 2.78 8.79
N ILE A 376 16.75 3.84 9.56
CA ILE A 376 16.71 3.78 11.03
C ILE A 376 15.35 3.36 11.57
N LEU A 377 14.22 3.86 10.97
CA LEU A 377 12.90 3.59 11.51
C LEU A 377 12.52 2.09 11.49
N PRO A 378 12.81 1.30 10.44
CA PRO A 378 12.57 -0.14 10.48
C PRO A 378 13.28 -0.83 11.65
N LEU A 379 14.55 -0.47 11.91
CA LEU A 379 15.33 -1.03 13.02
C LEU A 379 14.73 -0.70 14.40
N ILE A 380 14.23 0.54 14.56
CA ILE A 380 13.61 0.97 15.82
C ILE A 380 12.27 0.25 16.03
N VAL A 381 11.46 0.16 14.97
CA VAL A 381 10.14 -0.47 15.05
C VAL A 381 10.28 -1.98 15.25
N GLY A 382 11.18 -2.66 14.53
CA GLY A 382 11.48 -4.08 14.74
C GLY A 382 11.93 -4.38 16.16
N ALA A 383 12.88 -3.59 16.69
CA ALA A 383 13.32 -3.74 18.06
C ALA A 383 12.22 -3.47 19.12
N ALA A 384 11.28 -2.57 18.83
CA ALA A 384 10.18 -2.23 19.73
C ALA A 384 9.06 -3.27 19.74
N LEU A 385 8.84 -3.97 18.62
CA LEU A 385 7.83 -5.01 18.46
C LEU A 385 8.34 -6.41 18.83
N GLY A 386 9.66 -6.57 19.00
CA GLY A 386 10.29 -7.86 19.29
C GLY A 386 10.32 -8.83 18.09
N GLU A 387 10.02 -8.34 16.90
CA GLU A 387 10.03 -9.13 15.66
C GLU A 387 11.36 -8.94 14.93
N GLU A 388 12.20 -10.00 14.88
CA GLU A 388 13.47 -9.99 14.13
C GLU A 388 13.22 -9.86 12.63
N ASP A 389 12.06 -10.29 12.14
CA ASP A 389 11.67 -10.32 10.73
C ASP A 389 11.09 -8.99 10.19
N PHE A 390 10.93 -7.97 11.04
CA PHE A 390 10.40 -6.67 10.59
C PHE A 390 11.26 -6.00 9.50
N ASN A 391 12.54 -6.38 9.41
CA ASN A 391 13.44 -5.92 8.36
C ASN A 391 13.13 -6.55 6.99
N GLU A 392 12.44 -7.68 6.94
CA GLU A 392 12.00 -8.34 5.69
C GLU A 392 10.75 -7.67 5.09
N LEU A 393 9.99 -6.96 5.91
CA LEU A 393 8.80 -6.20 5.50
C LEU A 393 9.19 -4.90 4.78
N ASN A 394 9.91 -4.86 3.73
CA ASN A 394 10.28 -3.73 2.85
C ASN A 394 9.47 -2.41 3.06
N VAL A 395 9.29 -1.98 4.32
CA VAL A 395 8.48 -0.82 4.69
C VAL A 395 9.21 0.47 4.34
N THR A 396 8.62 1.25 3.46
CA THR A 396 9.16 2.57 3.08
C THR A 396 8.43 3.66 3.86
N PHE A 397 9.11 4.27 4.85
CA PHE A 397 8.54 5.32 5.69
C PHE A 397 8.46 6.69 5.03
N SER A 398 9.34 6.98 4.08
CA SER A 398 9.43 8.30 3.46
C SER A 398 9.80 8.21 1.99
N ILE A 399 8.98 8.82 1.13
CA ILE A 399 9.23 8.97 -0.31
C ILE A 399 9.06 10.44 -0.67
N ILE A 400 10.05 10.99 -1.38
CA ILE A 400 10.01 12.37 -1.87
C ILE A 400 9.80 12.36 -3.40
N PRO A 401 8.54 12.39 -3.87
CA PRO A 401 8.27 12.47 -5.30
C PRO A 401 8.66 13.85 -5.85
N TRP A 402 9.07 13.93 -7.10
CA TRP A 402 9.51 15.19 -7.72
C TRP A 402 8.41 16.27 -7.71
N GLN A 403 7.13 15.86 -7.77
CA GLN A 403 5.99 16.78 -7.69
C GLN A 403 5.97 17.54 -6.34
N LEU A 404 6.26 16.83 -5.23
CA LEU A 404 6.35 17.44 -3.91
C LEU A 404 7.47 18.49 -3.85
N VAL A 405 8.64 18.19 -4.42
CA VAL A 405 9.76 19.12 -4.49
C VAL A 405 9.38 20.38 -5.26
N VAL A 406 8.71 20.25 -6.40
CA VAL A 406 8.23 21.38 -7.21
C VAL A 406 7.22 22.24 -6.44
N ILE A 407 6.22 21.61 -5.81
CA ILE A 407 5.20 22.33 -5.04
C ILE A 407 5.82 23.05 -3.85
N ALA A 408 6.67 22.37 -3.07
CA ALA A 408 7.35 22.95 -1.91
C ALA A 408 8.26 24.13 -2.33
N SER A 409 8.98 23.98 -3.44
CA SER A 409 9.84 25.04 -4.00
C SER A 409 9.01 26.25 -4.43
N ALA A 410 7.90 26.03 -5.12
CA ALA A 410 7.02 27.13 -5.56
C ALA A 410 6.42 27.88 -4.37
N ILE A 411 5.95 27.16 -3.34
CA ILE A 411 5.41 27.75 -2.10
C ILE A 411 6.53 28.55 -1.39
N SER A 412 7.69 27.96 -1.17
CA SER A 412 8.81 28.59 -0.43
C SER A 412 9.29 29.87 -1.12
N ILE A 413 9.59 29.81 -2.41
CA ILE A 413 10.05 30.97 -3.18
C ILE A 413 8.95 32.02 -3.27
N GLY A 414 7.71 31.62 -3.50
CA GLY A 414 6.54 32.53 -3.55
C GLY A 414 6.36 33.29 -2.22
N VAL A 415 6.42 32.57 -1.10
CA VAL A 415 6.31 33.16 0.24
C VAL A 415 7.51 34.08 0.53
N ALA A 416 8.73 33.71 0.14
CA ALA A 416 9.91 34.57 0.28
C ALA A 416 9.75 35.88 -0.49
N MET A 417 9.25 35.84 -1.74
CA MET A 417 8.98 37.03 -2.54
C MET A 417 7.87 37.91 -1.94
N ILE A 418 6.77 37.31 -1.46
CA ILE A 418 5.67 38.02 -0.82
C ILE A 418 6.17 38.73 0.46
N SER A 419 6.99 38.06 1.26
CA SER A 419 7.57 38.61 2.49
C SER A 419 8.52 39.78 2.21
N GLY A 420 9.28 39.72 1.12
CA GLY A 420 10.16 40.81 0.68
C GLY A 420 9.44 41.98 -0.02
N TRP A 421 8.18 41.79 -0.42
CA TRP A 421 7.47 42.78 -1.25
C TRP A 421 7.17 44.08 -0.50
N ARG A 422 6.68 44.04 0.76
CA ARG A 422 6.42 45.23 1.58
C ARG A 422 7.70 46.03 1.86
N PRO A 423 8.83 45.44 2.35
CA PRO A 423 10.09 46.14 2.50
C PRO A 423 10.61 46.73 1.17
N ALA A 424 10.53 45.96 0.07
CA ALA A 424 10.95 46.45 -1.23
C ALA A 424 10.14 47.66 -1.70
N ARG A 425 8.84 47.70 -1.45
CA ARG A 425 7.97 48.85 -1.72
C ARG A 425 8.36 50.05 -0.84
N LYS A 426 8.62 49.84 0.46
CA LYS A 426 9.05 50.89 1.37
C LYS A 426 10.38 51.54 0.91
N ALA A 427 11.31 50.78 0.37
CA ALA A 427 12.55 51.29 -0.22
C ALA A 427 12.28 52.29 -1.37
N THR A 428 11.21 52.11 -2.15
CA THR A 428 10.85 53.02 -3.23
C THR A 428 10.29 54.37 -2.73
N GLN A 429 9.85 54.44 -1.48
CA GLN A 429 9.23 55.66 -0.89
C GLN A 429 10.23 56.53 -0.12
N ILE A 430 11.49 56.10 0.04
CA ILE A 430 12.54 56.86 0.72
C ILE A 430 12.77 58.20 -0.02
N ASP A 431 12.72 59.31 0.69
CA ASP A 431 13.04 60.61 0.14
C ASP A 431 14.54 60.76 -0.06
N VAL A 432 14.94 61.36 -1.21
CA VAL A 432 16.33 61.52 -1.57
C VAL A 432 17.08 62.48 -0.66
N ILE A 433 16.42 63.60 -0.28
CA ILE A 433 16.99 64.62 0.57
C ILE A 433 17.23 64.08 1.98
N ASP A 434 16.23 63.41 2.52
CA ASP A 434 16.31 62.79 3.84
C ASP A 434 17.33 61.67 3.92
N ALA A 435 17.45 60.88 2.81
CA ALA A 435 18.40 59.78 2.73
C ALA A 435 19.86 60.25 2.67
N LEU A 436 20.13 61.39 2.03
CA LEU A 436 21.48 61.97 1.91
C LEU A 436 21.83 62.87 3.09
N ARG A 437 20.84 63.44 3.82
CA ARG A 437 21.00 64.33 4.97
C ARG A 437 21.22 63.59 6.31
N ARG A 438 20.85 62.31 6.41
CA ARG A 438 21.11 61.51 7.62
C ARG A 438 22.65 61.35 7.80
N GLU A 439 23.19 62.27 8.57
CA GLU A 439 24.44 62.00 9.31
C GLU A 439 24.13 60.95 10.39
N LEU A 440 25.05 60.01 10.51
CA LEU A 440 25.04 58.94 11.48
C LEU A 440 24.74 59.40 12.91
#